data_ce5d6e22dc70956a947a259da772ea56
#
_entry.id   ce5d6e22dc70956a947a259da772ea56
#
_cell.length_a   1.000
_cell.length_b   1.000
_cell.length_c   1.000
_cell.angle_alpha   90.00
_cell.angle_beta   90.00
_cell.angle_gamma   90.00
#
_symmetry.space_group_name_H-M   'P 1'
#
loop_
_entity.id
_entity.type
_entity.pdbx_description
1 polymer ?
#
loop_
_entity_poly.entity_id
_entity_poly.type
_entity_poly.pdbx_seq_one_letter_code
_entity_poly.pdbx_strand_id
1 'polypeptide(L)' 'MSNFDQEFDASGLNCPLPILRAKKALTAMASGQVLHVIATDPGSVKDFDSFAKQTGNALLESTEEGGKYHFLIKKG' A
#
# COMPACT_ATOMS: atom_id res chain seq x y z
N MET A 1 -1.35 9.72 15.88
CA MET A 1 -0.80 8.39 16.24
C MET A 1 -0.87 7.47 15.03
N SER A 2 0.21 6.81 14.70
CA SER A 2 0.23 5.99 13.50
C SER A 2 -0.28 4.58 13.79
N ASN A 3 -1.00 4.03 12.81
CA ASN A 3 -1.48 2.65 12.85
C ASN A 3 -0.64 1.76 11.93
N PHE A 4 0.58 2.16 11.67
CA PHE A 4 1.45 1.44 10.75
C PHE A 4 2.89 1.41 11.30
N ASP A 5 3.66 0.45 10.81
CA ASP A 5 5.05 0.27 11.21
C ASP A 5 6.01 0.96 10.25
N GLN A 6 5.63 1.06 8.96
CA GLN A 6 6.42 1.74 7.95
C GLN A 6 5.51 2.52 7.02
N GLU A 7 6.05 3.55 6.40
CA GLU A 7 5.33 4.39 5.47
C GLU A 7 6.14 4.56 4.18
N PHE A 8 5.43 4.51 3.05
CA PHE A 8 6.04 4.72 1.75
C PHE A 8 5.18 5.71 0.95
N ASP A 9 5.82 6.79 0.52
CA ASP A 9 5.16 7.81 -0.30
C ASP A 9 5.41 7.51 -1.77
N ALA A 10 4.36 7.07 -2.45
CA ALA A 10 4.39 6.75 -3.88
C ALA A 10 3.75 7.86 -4.71
N SER A 11 3.64 9.07 -4.17
CA SER A 11 3.08 10.21 -4.89
C SER A 11 3.87 10.46 -6.18
N GLY A 12 3.14 10.70 -7.27
CA GLY A 12 3.75 10.95 -8.56
C GLY A 12 4.16 9.70 -9.33
N LEU A 13 4.10 8.52 -8.72
CA LEU A 13 4.39 7.27 -9.41
C LEU A 13 3.14 6.74 -10.09
N ASN A 14 3.32 6.18 -11.29
CA ASN A 14 2.24 5.59 -12.05
C ASN A 14 2.26 4.06 -11.93
N CYS A 15 1.09 3.44 -12.07
CA CYS A 15 0.96 2.00 -12.11
C CYS A 15 1.93 1.41 -13.16
N PRO A 16 2.67 0.34 -12.85
CA PRO A 16 2.59 -0.47 -11.64
C PRO A 16 3.66 -0.14 -10.58
N LEU A 17 4.29 1.03 -10.67
CA LEU A 17 5.41 1.38 -9.77
C LEU A 17 5.04 1.38 -8.28
N PRO A 18 3.85 1.92 -7.87
CA PRO A 18 3.49 1.85 -6.45
C PRO A 18 3.43 0.42 -5.93
N ILE A 19 2.90 -0.49 -6.73
CA ILE A 19 2.80 -1.91 -6.37
C ILE A 19 4.18 -2.54 -6.22
N LEU A 20 5.07 -2.30 -7.16
CA LEU A 20 6.42 -2.87 -7.14
C LEU A 20 7.19 -2.40 -5.91
N ARG A 21 7.07 -1.11 -5.59
CA ARG A 21 7.73 -0.53 -4.43
C ARG A 21 7.14 -1.06 -3.12
N ALA A 22 5.82 -1.19 -3.05
CA ALA A 22 5.15 -1.74 -1.88
C ALA A 22 5.54 -3.19 -1.65
N LYS A 23 5.63 -3.97 -2.72
CA LYS A 23 6.07 -5.36 -2.63
C LYS A 23 7.45 -5.47 -2.03
N LYS A 24 8.37 -4.62 -2.47
CA LYS A 24 9.74 -4.60 -1.96
C LYS A 24 9.76 -4.25 -0.48
N ALA A 25 8.98 -3.24 -0.07
CA ALA A 25 8.91 -2.84 1.32
C ALA A 25 8.34 -3.96 2.20
N LEU A 26 7.25 -4.59 1.75
CA LEU A 26 6.62 -5.68 2.50
C LEU A 26 7.53 -6.89 2.63
N THR A 27 8.35 -7.16 1.61
CA THR A 27 9.29 -8.29 1.66
C THR A 27 10.30 -8.11 2.81
N ALA A 28 10.66 -6.87 3.11
CA ALA A 28 11.60 -6.58 4.20
C ALA A 28 10.93 -6.48 5.57
N MET A 29 9.61 -6.56 5.61
CA MET A 29 8.85 -6.44 6.86
C MET A 29 8.53 -7.81 7.44
N ALA A 30 8.24 -7.83 8.75
CA ALA A 30 7.82 -9.05 9.42
C ALA A 30 6.31 -9.25 9.32
N SER A 31 5.86 -10.50 9.39
CA SER A 31 4.43 -10.81 9.40
C SER A 31 3.73 -10.05 10.52
N GLY A 32 2.58 -9.48 10.20
CA GLY A 32 1.79 -8.70 11.14
C GLY A 32 2.11 -7.23 11.15
N GLN A 33 3.21 -6.81 10.54
CA GLN A 33 3.53 -5.38 10.43
C GLN A 33 2.68 -4.73 9.34
N VAL A 34 2.43 -3.43 9.50
CA VAL A 34 1.55 -2.68 8.61
C VAL A 34 2.35 -1.64 7.83
N LEU A 35 2.12 -1.59 6.54
CA LEU A 35 2.71 -0.60 5.64
C LEU A 35 1.65 0.42 5.24
N HIS A 36 1.97 1.71 5.42
CA HIS A 36 1.12 2.80 4.93
C HIS A 36 1.67 3.27 3.59
N VAL A 37 0.86 3.18 2.54
CA VAL A 37 1.24 3.63 1.20
C VAL A 37 0.38 4.82 0.81
N ILE A 38 1.02 5.86 0.30
CA ILE A 38 0.34 7.04 -0.23
C ILE A 38 0.58 7.05 -1.74
N ALA A 39 -0.49 7.15 -2.52
CA ALA A 39 -0.39 7.18 -3.98
C ALA A 39 -1.28 8.29 -4.55
N THR A 40 -0.98 8.73 -5.76
CA THR A 40 -1.78 9.74 -6.45
C THR A 40 -2.43 9.20 -7.73
N ASP A 41 -2.08 7.99 -8.14
CA ASP A 41 -2.66 7.36 -9.32
C ASP A 41 -4.00 6.71 -8.96
N PRO A 42 -5.11 7.11 -9.62
CA PRO A 42 -6.43 6.52 -9.34
C PRO A 42 -6.48 5.02 -9.54
N GLY A 43 -5.65 4.47 -10.42
CA GLY A 43 -5.57 3.02 -10.65
C GLY A 43 -5.04 2.24 -9.47
N SER A 44 -4.40 2.93 -8.51
CA SER A 44 -3.82 2.30 -7.33
C SER A 44 -4.85 1.57 -6.48
N VAL A 45 -6.09 2.07 -6.41
CA VAL A 45 -7.12 1.45 -5.59
C VAL A 45 -7.35 0.00 -6.03
N LYS A 46 -7.57 -0.20 -7.31
CA LYS A 46 -7.80 -1.53 -7.87
C LYS A 46 -6.54 -2.39 -7.79
N ASP A 47 -5.39 -1.78 -8.07
CA ASP A 47 -4.11 -2.48 -8.08
C ASP A 47 -3.76 -3.01 -6.69
N PHE A 48 -3.92 -2.21 -5.65
CA PHE A 48 -3.61 -2.64 -4.29
C PHE A 48 -4.60 -3.67 -3.77
N ASP A 49 -5.86 -3.58 -4.17
CA ASP A 49 -6.85 -4.59 -3.81
C ASP A 49 -6.45 -5.95 -4.39
N SER A 50 -6.10 -5.99 -5.67
CA SER A 50 -5.66 -7.22 -6.33
C SER A 50 -4.34 -7.72 -5.75
N PHE A 51 -3.40 -6.82 -5.50
CA PHE A 51 -2.10 -7.15 -4.94
C PHE A 51 -2.24 -7.83 -3.57
N ALA A 52 -3.06 -7.27 -2.70
CA ALA A 52 -3.26 -7.84 -1.37
C ALA A 52 -3.84 -9.25 -1.46
N LYS A 53 -4.82 -9.45 -2.33
CA LYS A 53 -5.43 -10.78 -2.52
C LYS A 53 -4.45 -11.80 -3.06
N GLN A 54 -3.61 -11.39 -4.02
CA GLN A 54 -2.67 -12.31 -4.67
C GLN A 54 -1.49 -12.67 -3.79
N THR A 55 -1.10 -11.79 -2.88
CA THR A 55 0.08 -12.01 -2.05
C THR A 55 -0.24 -12.52 -0.64
N GLY A 56 -1.52 -12.63 -0.30
CA GLY A 56 -1.91 -13.06 1.04
C GLY A 56 -1.73 -12.00 2.11
N ASN A 57 -1.49 -10.74 1.71
CA ASN A 57 -1.46 -9.63 2.64
C ASN A 57 -2.86 -9.07 2.82
N ALA A 58 -3.12 -8.42 3.94
CA ALA A 58 -4.45 -7.86 4.23
C ALA A 58 -4.47 -6.36 3.94
N LEU A 59 -5.39 -5.94 3.07
CA LEU A 59 -5.64 -4.52 2.84
C LEU A 59 -6.60 -4.05 3.92
N LEU A 60 -6.06 -3.43 4.97
CA LEU A 60 -6.85 -3.03 6.14
C LEU A 60 -7.67 -1.79 5.87
N GLU A 61 -7.15 -0.87 5.08
CA GLU A 61 -7.80 0.39 4.84
C GLU A 61 -7.43 0.92 3.46
N SER A 62 -8.39 1.52 2.77
CA SER A 62 -8.20 2.13 1.48
C SER A 62 -9.08 3.38 1.45
N THR A 63 -8.45 4.55 1.51
CA THR A 63 -9.18 5.83 1.56
C THR A 63 -8.61 6.80 0.55
N GLU A 64 -9.40 7.81 0.22
CA GLU A 64 -8.99 8.90 -0.65
C GLU A 64 -9.22 10.23 0.05
N GLU A 65 -8.25 11.13 -0.05
CA GLU A 65 -8.38 12.46 0.52
C GLU A 65 -7.56 13.46 -0.30
N GLY A 66 -8.24 14.45 -0.85
CA GLY A 66 -7.56 15.53 -1.59
C GLY A 66 -6.74 15.06 -2.78
N GLY A 67 -7.19 14.04 -3.49
CA GLY A 67 -6.47 13.49 -4.64
C GLY A 67 -5.36 12.52 -4.29
N LYS A 68 -5.22 12.21 -3.00
CA LYS A 68 -4.26 11.20 -2.53
C LYS A 68 -5.00 9.98 -2.03
N TYR A 69 -4.44 8.82 -2.34
CA TYR A 69 -4.99 7.53 -1.94
C TYR A 69 -4.10 6.93 -0.86
N HIS A 70 -4.70 6.54 0.25
CA HIS A 70 -3.98 5.98 1.40
C HIS A 70 -4.36 4.52 1.59
N PHE A 71 -3.36 3.68 1.73
CA PHE A 71 -3.56 2.25 1.90
C PHE A 71 -2.80 1.76 3.13
N LEU A 72 -3.47 0.97 3.96
CA LEU A 72 -2.83 0.27 5.07
C LEU A 72 -2.84 -1.22 4.74
N ILE A 73 -1.66 -1.79 4.60
CA ILE A 73 -1.48 -3.18 4.19
C ILE A 73 -0.73 -3.93 5.29
N LYS A 74 -1.37 -4.95 5.83
CA LYS A 74 -0.76 -5.79 6.85
C LYS A 74 -0.10 -6.99 6.19
N LYS A 75 1.17 -7.20 6.50
CA LYS A 75 1.91 -8.34 5.95
C LYS A 75 1.37 -9.64 6.50
N GLY A 76 1.06 -10.54 5.58
CA GLY A 76 0.59 -11.87 5.93
C GLY A 76 1.66 -12.84 6.40
#